data_f92f01aa73ffe430d6084fb8ce9f7483
#
_entry.id   f92f01aa73ffe430d6084fb8ce9f7483
#
_cell.length_a   1.000
_cell.length_b   1.000
_cell.length_c   1.000
_cell.angle_alpha   90.00
_cell.angle_beta   90.00
_cell.angle_gamma   90.00
#
_symmetry.space_group_name_H-M   'P 1'
#
loop_
_entity.id
_entity.type
_entity.pdbx_description
1 polymer ?
#
loop_
_entity_poly.entity_id
_entity_poly.type
_entity_poly.pdbx_seq_one_letter_code
_entity_poly.pdbx_strand_id
1 'polypeptide(L)'
;MVAELTVLHEGYARDDGVASTVALVRDRESLIVVDPGMVRSPALILDPLAAAGVMAAEVTDVILSHHHPDHTWHLALFPNARVHDVWAVYQGDQWDDQPAEGRQVSPSVRLLETPGHTPQDITTLVTTAVGLVACTHLWWDNAGPVEDPYATDAEALRSNRSRVLDLGVVLVVPGHGAAFVPDGSTPR
;
A
#
# COMPACT_ATOMS: atom_id res chain seq x y z
N MET A 1 8.26 8.39 -18.71
CA MET A 1 7.10 7.50 -18.57
C MET A 1 6.71 7.55 -17.10
N VAL A 2 5.44 7.50 -16.79
CA VAL A 2 4.89 7.47 -15.44
C VAL A 2 4.39 6.05 -15.15
N ALA A 3 4.18 5.70 -13.88
CA ALA A 3 3.72 4.38 -13.50
C ALA A 3 2.25 4.13 -13.87
N GLU A 4 1.91 2.84 -14.02
CA GLU A 4 0.53 2.35 -14.08
C GLU A 4 0.21 1.63 -12.77
N LEU A 5 -0.97 1.90 -12.21
CA LEU A 5 -1.46 1.27 -10.99
C LEU A 5 -2.75 0.50 -11.29
N THR A 6 -2.82 -0.73 -10.82
CA THR A 6 -3.99 -1.62 -10.92
C THR A 6 -4.29 -2.20 -9.55
N VAL A 7 -5.53 -2.07 -9.06
CA VAL A 7 -6.00 -2.80 -7.89
C VAL A 7 -6.25 -4.25 -8.27
N LEU A 8 -5.51 -5.18 -7.68
CA LEU A 8 -5.64 -6.62 -7.90
C LEU A 8 -6.78 -7.20 -7.06
N HIS A 9 -6.91 -6.73 -5.83
CA HIS A 9 -7.95 -7.13 -4.89
C HIS A 9 -8.41 -5.92 -4.10
N GLU A 10 -9.71 -5.65 -4.11
CA GLU A 10 -10.32 -4.65 -3.25
C GLU A 10 -10.52 -5.24 -1.86
N GLY A 11 -9.86 -4.66 -0.86
CA GLY A 11 -9.93 -5.09 0.51
C GLY A 11 -11.28 -4.82 1.18
N TYR A 12 -11.42 -5.31 2.39
CA TYR A 12 -12.58 -5.05 3.24
C TYR A 12 -12.24 -5.24 4.71
N ALA A 13 -12.92 -4.50 5.58
CA ALA A 13 -12.94 -4.71 7.02
C ALA A 13 -14.41 -4.88 7.45
N ARG A 14 -14.78 -6.08 7.91
CA ARG A 14 -16.16 -6.48 8.28
C ARG A 14 -16.13 -7.30 9.55
N ASP A 15 -17.28 -7.48 10.19
CA ASP A 15 -17.41 -8.30 11.40
C ASP A 15 -16.98 -9.76 11.21
N ASP A 16 -17.10 -10.30 9.99
CA ASP A 16 -16.81 -11.69 9.64
C ASP A 16 -15.47 -11.90 8.92
N GLY A 17 -14.67 -10.84 8.73
CA GLY A 17 -13.36 -10.95 8.10
C GLY A 17 -12.74 -9.64 7.67
N VAL A 18 -11.44 -9.72 7.44
CA VAL A 18 -10.61 -8.61 6.99
C VAL A 18 -9.72 -9.07 5.84
N ALA A 19 -9.51 -8.20 4.87
CA ALA A 19 -8.55 -8.37 3.78
C ALA A 19 -7.98 -7.01 3.38
N SER A 20 -6.69 -6.96 3.11
CA SER A 20 -6.07 -5.73 2.56
C SER A 20 -6.50 -5.47 1.12
N THR A 21 -6.46 -4.22 0.72
CA THR A 21 -6.44 -3.86 -0.69
C THR A 21 -5.06 -4.14 -1.26
N VAL A 22 -4.98 -4.99 -2.28
CA VAL A 22 -3.73 -5.38 -2.94
C VAL A 22 -3.61 -4.65 -4.26
N ALA A 23 -2.51 -3.94 -4.49
CA ALA A 23 -2.28 -3.22 -5.73
C ALA A 23 -1.00 -3.68 -6.45
N LEU A 24 -1.03 -3.62 -7.78
CA LEU A 24 0.14 -3.77 -8.66
C LEU A 24 0.51 -2.40 -9.21
N VAL A 25 1.78 -2.03 -9.10
CA VAL A 25 2.36 -0.86 -9.75
C VAL A 25 3.40 -1.33 -10.77
N ARG A 26 3.25 -0.87 -12.01
CA ARG A 26 4.24 -1.06 -13.09
C ARG A 26 4.95 0.26 -13.34
N ASP A 27 6.25 0.29 -13.16
CA ASP A 27 7.07 1.46 -13.45
C ASP A 27 8.38 1.04 -14.14
N ARG A 28 8.41 1.15 -15.47
CA ARG A 28 9.48 0.65 -16.33
C ARG A 28 9.68 -0.86 -16.13
N GLU A 29 10.84 -1.26 -15.59
CA GLU A 29 11.18 -2.67 -15.31
C GLU A 29 10.72 -3.12 -13.91
N SER A 30 10.23 -2.21 -13.07
CA SER A 30 9.76 -2.52 -11.72
C SER A 30 8.31 -3.01 -11.75
N LEU A 31 8.09 -4.18 -11.16
CA LEU A 31 6.79 -4.79 -10.91
C LEU A 31 6.61 -4.85 -9.39
N ILE A 32 5.81 -3.94 -8.86
CA ILE A 32 5.72 -3.70 -7.42
C ILE A 32 4.33 -4.13 -6.94
N VAL A 33 4.25 -4.99 -5.93
CA VAL A 33 3.00 -5.35 -5.26
C VAL A 33 2.94 -4.65 -3.90
N VAL A 34 1.81 -4.01 -3.61
CA VAL A 34 1.55 -3.35 -2.33
C VAL A 34 0.57 -4.19 -1.53
N ASP A 35 0.92 -4.47 -0.28
CA ASP A 35 0.11 -5.16 0.73
C ASP A 35 -0.48 -6.51 0.29
N PRO A 36 0.33 -7.52 -0.03
CA PRO A 36 -0.16 -8.87 -0.34
C PRO A 36 -0.63 -9.59 0.95
N GLY A 37 -1.71 -9.10 1.52
CA GLY A 37 -2.19 -9.54 2.82
C GLY A 37 -3.19 -10.69 2.77
N MET A 38 -4.03 -10.78 3.80
CA MET A 38 -5.03 -11.83 3.92
C MET A 38 -6.10 -11.70 2.83
N VAL A 39 -6.35 -12.80 2.15
CA VAL A 39 -7.48 -13.02 1.24
C VAL A 39 -7.99 -14.44 1.43
N ARG A 40 -9.24 -14.72 1.04
CA ARG A 40 -9.85 -16.06 1.20
C ARG A 40 -9.11 -17.16 0.43
N SER A 41 -8.44 -16.81 -0.66
CA SER A 41 -7.63 -17.71 -1.47
C SER A 41 -6.52 -16.92 -2.16
N PRO A 42 -5.29 -17.44 -2.23
CA PRO A 42 -4.21 -16.84 -3.00
C PRO A 42 -4.58 -16.53 -4.45
N ALA A 43 -5.51 -17.27 -5.04
CA ALA A 43 -6.02 -17.04 -6.40
C ALA A 43 -6.62 -15.62 -6.57
N LEU A 44 -7.17 -15.02 -5.50
CA LEU A 44 -7.69 -13.64 -5.55
C LEU A 44 -6.60 -12.57 -5.76
N ILE A 45 -5.34 -12.93 -5.56
CA ILE A 45 -4.17 -12.10 -5.89
C ILE A 45 -3.55 -12.59 -7.20
N LEU A 46 -3.34 -13.92 -7.33
CA LEU A 46 -2.57 -14.49 -8.44
C LEU A 46 -3.31 -14.44 -9.78
N ASP A 47 -4.63 -14.66 -9.81
CA ASP A 47 -5.39 -14.66 -11.05
C ASP A 47 -5.46 -13.25 -11.68
N PRO A 48 -5.80 -12.16 -10.95
CA PRO A 48 -5.73 -10.81 -11.52
C PRO A 48 -4.30 -10.37 -11.85
N LEU A 49 -3.29 -10.82 -11.09
CA LEU A 49 -1.88 -10.57 -11.44
C LEU A 49 -1.53 -11.22 -12.79
N ALA A 50 -1.91 -12.49 -12.99
CA ALA A 50 -1.72 -13.20 -14.25
C ALA A 50 -2.53 -12.57 -15.39
N ALA A 51 -3.77 -12.13 -15.15
CA ALA A 51 -4.57 -11.41 -16.11
C ALA A 51 -3.95 -10.07 -16.52
N ALA A 52 -3.21 -9.44 -15.61
CA ALA A 52 -2.37 -8.29 -15.92
C ALA A 52 -1.07 -8.68 -16.65
N GLY A 53 -0.83 -9.95 -16.97
CA GLY A 53 0.36 -10.45 -17.68
C GLY A 53 1.62 -10.48 -16.82
N VAL A 54 1.50 -10.69 -15.49
CA VAL A 54 2.62 -10.80 -14.55
C VAL A 54 2.56 -12.14 -13.83
N MET A 55 3.64 -12.86 -13.80
CA MET A 55 3.81 -14.01 -12.91
C MET A 55 4.34 -13.55 -11.55
N ALA A 56 3.96 -14.24 -10.47
CA ALA A 56 4.41 -13.91 -9.13
C ALA A 56 5.94 -13.88 -8.98
N ALA A 57 6.65 -14.75 -9.71
CA ALA A 57 8.12 -14.79 -9.72
C ALA A 57 8.79 -13.61 -10.47
N GLU A 58 8.00 -12.84 -11.23
CA GLU A 58 8.49 -11.64 -11.95
C GLU A 58 8.34 -10.37 -11.12
N VAL A 59 7.58 -10.41 -10.01
CA VAL A 59 7.46 -9.28 -9.09
C VAL A 59 8.84 -8.96 -8.52
N THR A 60 9.25 -7.71 -8.71
CA THR A 60 10.59 -7.24 -8.32
C THR A 60 10.61 -6.71 -6.89
N ASP A 61 9.48 -6.17 -6.43
CA ASP A 61 9.38 -5.51 -5.15
C ASP A 61 8.01 -5.76 -4.50
N VAL A 62 7.99 -5.90 -3.19
CA VAL A 62 6.78 -5.86 -2.37
C VAL A 62 6.92 -4.73 -1.36
N ILE A 63 5.89 -3.92 -1.21
CA ILE A 63 5.83 -2.87 -0.20
C ILE A 63 4.77 -3.26 0.83
N LEU A 64 5.12 -3.21 2.11
CA LEU A 64 4.22 -3.43 3.22
C LEU A 64 3.89 -2.09 3.87
N SER A 65 2.61 -1.69 3.85
CA SER A 65 2.18 -0.45 4.49
C SER A 65 2.42 -0.48 6.00
N HIS A 66 2.22 -1.63 6.62
CA HIS A 66 2.50 -1.94 8.01
C HIS A 66 2.49 -3.46 8.26
N HIS A 67 2.70 -3.90 9.50
CA HIS A 67 2.95 -5.31 9.81
C HIS A 67 1.75 -6.11 10.33
N HIS A 68 0.52 -5.60 10.23
CA HIS A 68 -0.63 -6.43 10.55
C HIS A 68 -0.77 -7.61 9.58
N PRO A 69 -1.19 -8.79 10.05
CA PRO A 69 -1.25 -10.00 9.22
C PRO A 69 -2.10 -9.82 7.95
N ASP A 70 -3.16 -9.05 8.01
CA ASP A 70 -4.05 -8.77 6.90
C ASP A 70 -3.38 -7.98 5.77
N HIS A 71 -2.20 -7.38 6.00
CA HIS A 71 -1.37 -6.71 4.98
C HIS A 71 -0.15 -7.54 4.56
N THR A 72 0.23 -8.59 5.31
CA THR A 72 1.51 -9.30 5.09
C THR A 72 1.38 -10.79 4.79
N TRP A 73 0.20 -11.39 4.99
CA TRP A 73 0.00 -12.85 5.06
C TRP A 73 0.48 -13.61 3.82
N HIS A 74 0.39 -13.03 2.65
CA HIS A 74 0.72 -13.66 1.38
C HIS A 74 2.04 -13.17 0.77
N LEU A 75 2.91 -12.55 1.58
CA LEU A 75 4.24 -12.10 1.15
C LEU A 75 5.04 -13.23 0.45
N ALA A 76 4.97 -14.46 0.95
CA ALA A 76 5.68 -15.62 0.39
C ALA A 76 5.25 -16.03 -1.03
N LEU A 77 4.19 -15.45 -1.58
CA LEU A 77 3.83 -15.64 -3.00
C LEU A 77 4.86 -15.03 -3.96
N PHE A 78 5.69 -14.09 -3.51
CA PHE A 78 6.63 -13.31 -4.32
C PHE A 78 8.09 -13.63 -3.96
N PRO A 79 8.60 -14.83 -4.33
CA PRO A 79 9.85 -15.38 -3.79
C PRO A 79 11.11 -14.62 -4.24
N ASN A 80 11.04 -13.83 -5.31
CA ASN A 80 12.17 -13.09 -5.86
C ASN A 80 12.14 -11.59 -5.52
N ALA A 81 11.07 -11.12 -4.89
CA ALA A 81 10.88 -9.71 -4.63
C ALA A 81 11.79 -9.22 -3.49
N ARG A 82 12.25 -7.98 -3.62
CA ARG A 82 12.74 -7.22 -2.46
C ARG A 82 11.52 -6.78 -1.66
N VAL A 83 11.59 -6.86 -0.36
CA VAL A 83 10.52 -6.43 0.53
C VAL A 83 10.91 -5.11 1.17
N HIS A 84 10.02 -4.13 1.08
CA HIS A 84 10.18 -2.80 1.64
C HIS A 84 9.19 -2.60 2.78
N ASP A 85 9.68 -2.19 3.93
CA ASP A 85 8.85 -1.71 5.04
C ASP A 85 9.37 -0.35 5.57
N VAL A 86 8.93 0.06 6.74
CA VAL A 86 9.33 1.34 7.34
C VAL A 86 10.82 1.40 7.66
N TRP A 87 11.48 0.27 7.98
CA TRP A 87 12.86 0.25 8.49
C TRP A 87 13.89 -0.07 7.43
N ALA A 88 13.57 -0.97 6.49
CA ALA A 88 14.59 -1.61 5.69
C ALA A 88 14.10 -2.08 4.32
N VAL A 89 15.04 -2.62 3.55
CA VAL A 89 14.82 -3.44 2.36
C VAL A 89 15.39 -4.83 2.63
N TYR A 90 14.59 -5.86 2.36
CA TYR A 90 14.96 -7.25 2.60
C TYR A 90 15.03 -8.02 1.29
N GLN A 91 16.01 -8.90 1.15
CA GLN A 91 16.09 -9.83 0.02
C GLN A 91 16.80 -11.12 0.45
N GLY A 92 16.12 -12.25 0.42
CA GLY A 92 16.64 -13.50 0.95
C GLY A 92 16.91 -13.41 2.44
N ASP A 93 18.18 -13.52 2.84
CA ASP A 93 18.67 -13.36 4.21
C ASP A 93 19.38 -12.01 4.47
N GLN A 94 19.30 -11.10 3.51
CA GLN A 94 19.89 -9.77 3.62
C GLN A 94 18.88 -8.79 4.21
N TRP A 95 19.38 -7.97 5.11
CA TRP A 95 18.67 -6.86 5.75
C TRP A 95 19.48 -5.58 5.53
N ASP A 96 18.93 -4.64 4.76
CA ASP A 96 19.56 -3.36 4.45
C ASP A 96 18.76 -2.22 5.11
N ASP A 97 19.30 -1.64 6.18
CA ASP A 97 18.68 -0.55 6.93
C ASP A 97 18.52 0.69 6.05
N GLN A 98 17.28 0.97 5.66
CA GLN A 98 16.90 2.13 4.87
C GLN A 98 15.55 2.65 5.37
N PRO A 99 15.50 3.77 6.11
CA PRO A 99 14.24 4.39 6.53
C PRO A 99 13.32 4.66 5.34
N ALA A 100 12.00 4.52 5.54
CA ALA A 100 11.05 4.67 4.44
C ALA A 100 10.84 6.14 4.03
N GLU A 101 11.09 7.09 4.95
CA GLU A 101 10.87 8.50 4.65
C GLU A 101 11.67 8.98 3.43
N GLY A 102 10.96 9.28 2.35
CA GLY A 102 11.56 9.74 1.10
C GLY A 102 12.22 8.65 0.25
N ARG A 103 12.21 7.38 0.65
CA ARG A 103 12.82 6.27 -0.10
C ARG A 103 12.19 6.13 -1.47
N GLN A 104 13.02 6.16 -2.50
CA GLN A 104 12.63 5.94 -3.89
C GLN A 104 12.74 4.45 -4.21
N VAL A 105 11.61 3.77 -4.47
CA VAL A 105 11.56 2.36 -4.86
C VAL A 105 11.77 2.21 -6.37
N SER A 106 11.14 3.10 -7.16
CA SER A 106 11.32 3.19 -8.61
C SER A 106 11.18 4.66 -9.04
N PRO A 107 11.45 5.03 -10.30
CA PRO A 107 11.41 6.44 -10.72
C PRO A 107 10.09 7.17 -10.42
N SER A 108 8.97 6.45 -10.37
CA SER A 108 7.65 7.02 -10.11
C SER A 108 7.04 6.61 -8.76
N VAL A 109 7.76 5.82 -7.94
CA VAL A 109 7.26 5.30 -6.67
C VAL A 109 8.17 5.71 -5.52
N ARG A 110 7.59 6.44 -4.54
CA ARG A 110 8.27 6.92 -3.34
C ARG A 110 7.49 6.58 -2.08
N LEU A 111 8.19 6.27 -1.01
CA LEU A 111 7.60 6.00 0.30
C LEU A 111 7.60 7.24 1.19
N LEU A 112 6.62 7.34 2.08
CA LEU A 112 6.59 8.28 3.20
C LEU A 112 6.27 7.51 4.47
N GLU A 113 6.92 7.87 5.57
CA GLU A 113 6.50 7.43 6.89
C GLU A 113 5.24 8.20 7.31
N THR A 114 4.19 7.46 7.63
CA THR A 114 2.88 8.01 7.97
C THR A 114 2.29 7.30 9.19
N PRO A 115 3.02 7.25 10.32
CA PRO A 115 2.55 6.57 11.52
C PRO A 115 1.20 7.11 12.00
N GLY A 116 0.42 6.23 12.64
CA GLY A 116 -0.88 6.61 13.20
C GLY A 116 -1.70 5.40 13.56
N HIS A 117 -2.10 4.57 12.62
CA HIS A 117 -2.74 3.29 12.87
C HIS A 117 -1.75 2.37 13.59
N THR A 118 -0.54 2.25 13.06
CA THR A 118 0.62 1.68 13.76
C THR A 118 1.80 2.65 13.75
N PRO A 119 2.84 2.42 14.58
CA PRO A 119 4.10 3.19 14.50
C PRO A 119 4.87 2.93 13.20
N GLN A 120 4.53 1.86 12.45
CA GLN A 120 5.25 1.40 11.27
C GLN A 120 4.56 1.78 9.96
N ASP A 121 3.47 2.55 10.01
CA ASP A 121 2.73 2.86 8.79
C ASP A 121 3.56 3.66 7.81
N ILE A 122 3.49 3.23 6.56
CA ILE A 122 4.02 3.96 5.41
C ILE A 122 2.96 4.14 4.34
N THR A 123 3.07 5.24 3.62
CA THR A 123 2.29 5.53 2.41
C THR A 123 3.16 5.35 1.19
N THR A 124 2.67 4.58 0.22
CA THR A 124 3.29 4.46 -1.11
C THR A 124 2.70 5.52 -2.03
N LEU A 125 3.51 6.50 -2.44
CA LEU A 125 3.15 7.52 -3.41
C LEU A 125 3.54 7.07 -4.82
N VAL A 126 2.59 7.07 -5.74
CA VAL A 126 2.77 6.64 -7.13
C VAL A 126 2.43 7.79 -8.07
N THR A 127 3.39 8.26 -8.86
CA THR A 127 3.17 9.24 -9.92
C THR A 127 2.64 8.55 -11.16
N THR A 128 1.39 8.79 -11.51
CA THR A 128 0.68 8.20 -12.65
C THR A 128 0.33 9.25 -13.71
N ALA A 129 -0.21 8.81 -14.84
CA ALA A 129 -0.65 9.72 -15.91
C ALA A 129 -1.82 10.63 -15.48
N VAL A 130 -2.61 10.23 -14.47
CA VAL A 130 -3.73 11.02 -13.95
C VAL A 130 -3.34 11.91 -12.78
N GLY A 131 -2.14 11.76 -12.23
CA GLY A 131 -1.62 12.52 -11.11
C GLY A 131 -1.00 11.64 -10.01
N LEU A 132 -0.86 12.20 -8.83
CA LEU A 132 -0.29 11.52 -7.67
C LEU A 132 -1.34 10.62 -7.00
N VAL A 133 -1.04 9.34 -6.85
CA VAL A 133 -1.88 8.35 -6.17
C VAL A 133 -1.20 7.94 -4.86
N ALA A 134 -1.98 7.79 -3.78
CA ALA A 134 -1.51 7.28 -2.50
C ALA A 134 -2.11 5.90 -2.21
N CYS A 135 -1.27 4.85 -2.04
CA CYS A 135 -1.68 3.60 -1.41
C CYS A 135 -1.31 3.70 0.07
N THR A 136 -2.31 3.61 0.97
CA THR A 136 -2.09 3.97 2.37
C THR A 136 -3.13 3.37 3.30
N HIS A 137 -2.76 3.05 4.53
CA HIS A 137 -3.70 2.64 5.59
C HIS A 137 -4.19 3.82 6.46
N LEU A 138 -3.92 5.07 6.08
CA LEU A 138 -4.47 6.24 6.76
C LEU A 138 -6.02 6.27 6.71
N TRP A 139 -6.61 5.62 5.72
CA TRP A 139 -8.05 5.35 5.60
C TRP A 139 -8.29 3.87 5.34
N TRP A 140 -9.31 3.30 5.96
CA TRP A 140 -9.76 1.94 5.67
C TRP A 140 -10.53 1.92 4.35
N ASP A 141 -11.39 2.92 4.16
CA ASP A 141 -12.17 3.16 2.95
C ASP A 141 -12.45 4.68 2.80
N ASN A 142 -13.31 5.07 1.84
CA ASN A 142 -13.67 6.46 1.61
C ASN A 142 -14.46 7.12 2.75
N ALA A 143 -15.05 6.36 3.65
CA ALA A 143 -15.78 6.88 4.82
C ALA A 143 -14.86 7.11 6.03
N GLY A 144 -13.65 6.58 5.99
CA GLY A 144 -12.68 6.76 7.07
C GLY A 144 -12.07 5.46 7.60
N PRO A 145 -12.33 5.07 8.87
CA PRO A 145 -13.12 5.74 9.91
C PRO A 145 -12.58 7.13 10.27
N VAL A 146 -13.46 8.05 10.68
CA VAL A 146 -13.03 9.38 11.17
C VAL A 146 -12.09 9.21 12.35
N GLU A 147 -12.49 8.36 13.32
CA GLU A 147 -11.64 7.92 14.42
C GLU A 147 -11.37 6.42 14.24
N ASP A 148 -10.11 6.07 14.01
CA ASP A 148 -9.68 4.69 13.91
C ASP A 148 -9.60 4.07 15.32
N PRO A 149 -10.43 3.07 15.65
CA PRO A 149 -10.48 2.48 16.99
C PRO A 149 -9.21 1.66 17.32
N TYR A 150 -8.39 1.34 16.33
CA TYR A 150 -7.13 0.58 16.48
C TYR A 150 -5.89 1.47 16.35
N ALA A 151 -6.05 2.78 16.09
CA ALA A 151 -4.92 3.68 15.96
C ALA A 151 -4.11 3.73 17.26
N THR A 152 -2.81 3.51 17.15
CA THR A 152 -1.87 3.63 18.28
C THR A 152 -1.57 5.10 18.61
N ASP A 153 -1.74 6.00 17.62
CA ASP A 153 -1.58 7.45 17.77
C ASP A 153 -2.58 8.18 16.86
N ALA A 154 -3.71 8.57 17.42
CA ALA A 154 -4.77 9.27 16.69
C ALA A 154 -4.38 10.69 16.25
N GLU A 155 -3.46 11.35 16.95
CA GLU A 155 -2.97 12.70 16.56
C GLU A 155 -2.03 12.58 15.37
N ALA A 156 -1.10 11.64 15.40
CA ALA A 156 -0.25 11.35 14.25
C ALA A 156 -1.06 10.92 13.03
N LEU A 157 -2.11 10.09 13.21
CA LEU A 157 -3.01 9.68 12.13
C LEU A 157 -3.65 10.90 11.43
N ARG A 158 -4.25 11.82 12.20
CA ARG A 158 -4.85 13.06 11.66
C ARG A 158 -3.82 13.94 10.96
N SER A 159 -2.66 14.11 11.57
CA SER A 159 -1.55 14.90 10.99
C SER A 159 -1.09 14.32 9.65
N ASN A 160 -0.92 13.00 9.56
CA ASN A 160 -0.47 12.33 8.34
C ASN A 160 -1.56 12.26 7.27
N ARG A 161 -2.84 12.16 7.62
CA ARG A 161 -3.95 12.34 6.69
C ARG A 161 -3.87 13.72 6.02
N SER A 162 -3.74 14.77 6.82
CA SER A 162 -3.59 16.14 6.31
C SER A 162 -2.36 16.26 5.42
N ARG A 163 -1.21 15.74 5.88
CA ARG A 163 0.04 15.75 5.12
C ARG A 163 -0.11 15.11 3.74
N VAL A 164 -0.72 13.93 3.65
CA VAL A 164 -0.90 13.21 2.39
C VAL A 164 -1.86 13.94 1.47
N LEU A 165 -2.99 14.45 1.99
CA LEU A 165 -3.95 15.23 1.19
C LEU A 165 -3.33 16.53 0.66
N ASP A 166 -2.51 17.20 1.46
CA ASP A 166 -1.85 18.47 1.09
C ASP A 166 -0.77 18.28 -0.01
N LEU A 167 -0.34 17.03 -0.29
CA LEU A 167 0.48 16.72 -1.47
C LEU A 167 -0.30 16.80 -2.79
N GLY A 168 -1.62 16.99 -2.75
CA GLY A 168 -2.47 17.05 -3.94
C GLY A 168 -2.69 15.67 -4.58
N VAL A 169 -2.81 14.62 -3.77
CA VAL A 169 -3.17 13.29 -4.28
C VAL A 169 -4.55 13.36 -4.96
N VAL A 170 -4.63 12.76 -6.14
CA VAL A 170 -5.85 12.73 -6.96
C VAL A 170 -6.68 11.46 -6.75
N LEU A 171 -6.06 10.43 -6.17
CA LEU A 171 -6.69 9.15 -5.86
C LEU A 171 -6.03 8.56 -4.61
N VAL A 172 -6.84 8.00 -3.73
CA VAL A 172 -6.41 7.19 -2.59
C VAL A 172 -6.81 5.74 -2.84
N VAL A 173 -5.85 4.83 -2.71
CA VAL A 173 -6.08 3.39 -2.61
C VAL A 173 -5.97 3.05 -1.13
N PRO A 174 -7.11 2.87 -0.44
CA PRO A 174 -7.14 2.70 1.01
C PRO A 174 -6.79 1.28 1.45
N GLY A 175 -6.57 1.08 2.74
CA GLY A 175 -6.20 -0.22 3.29
C GLY A 175 -7.22 -1.34 3.05
N HIS A 176 -8.54 -1.02 3.04
CA HIS A 176 -9.61 -2.04 3.07
C HIS A 176 -10.81 -1.76 2.18
N GLY A 177 -10.70 -0.97 1.15
CA GLY A 177 -11.87 -0.63 0.35
C GLY A 177 -11.55 -0.19 -1.06
N ALA A 178 -12.58 0.23 -1.78
CA ALA A 178 -12.43 0.78 -3.11
C ALA A 178 -11.57 2.05 -3.11
N ALA A 179 -10.77 2.23 -4.16
CA ALA A 179 -10.06 3.47 -4.40
C ALA A 179 -11.05 4.64 -4.54
N PHE A 180 -10.70 5.80 -4.00
CA PHE A 180 -11.56 6.98 -4.00
C PHE A 180 -10.81 8.27 -4.33
N VAL A 181 -11.53 9.23 -4.89
CA VAL A 181 -11.03 10.59 -5.11
C VAL A 181 -11.26 11.39 -3.83
N PRO A 182 -10.21 11.89 -3.17
CA PRO A 182 -10.39 12.69 -1.96
C PRO A 182 -11.06 14.02 -2.27
N ASP A 183 -11.92 14.47 -1.35
CA ASP A 183 -12.63 15.74 -1.44
C ASP A 183 -12.70 16.44 -0.07
N GLY A 184 -13.50 17.51 0.03
CA GLY A 184 -13.66 18.28 1.26
C GLY A 184 -14.32 17.52 2.43
N SER A 185 -14.91 16.34 2.18
CA SER A 185 -15.53 15.47 3.19
C SER A 185 -14.58 14.34 3.66
N THR A 186 -13.46 14.14 2.96
CA THR A 186 -12.48 13.12 3.33
C THR A 186 -11.92 13.40 4.72
N PRO A 187 -11.99 12.43 5.68
CA PRO A 187 -11.49 12.63 7.04
C PRO A 187 -10.01 13.01 7.10
N ARG A 188 -9.72 14.01 7.92
CA ARG A 188 -8.35 14.47 8.22
C ARG A 188 -7.95 14.12 9.63
#